data_f780f5fff1e9379787b4593f133a1e95
#
_entry.id   f780f5fff1e9379787b4593f133a1e95
#
_cell.length_a   1.000
_cell.length_b   1.000
_cell.length_c   1.000
_cell.angle_alpha   90.00
_cell.angle_beta   90.00
_cell.angle_gamma   90.00
#
_symmetry.space_group_name_H-M   'P 1'
#
loop_
_entity.id
_entity.type
_entity.pdbx_description
1 polymer ?
#
loop_
_entity_poly.entity_id
_entity_poly.type
_entity_poly.pdbx_seq_one_letter_code
_entity_poly.pdbx_strand_id
1 'polypeptide(L)'
;MKDSSNDRTDEYGGSLENRCRFAVEVIDAVVREVGADRVGIRLSPFVDYMDCYDSDPHALGAYMVQQLNKHQGFLYCHMVEPRMAIVDGRRQIPHGLLPFRKSFNGTFIAAGGYDREEGNKVVANGYADLVAYGRLFLANPDLPKRFEIGAPLNNYDRTTFYTQDPVVGYTDYPFLDDANTE
;
A
#
# COMPACT_ATOMS: atom_id res chain seq x y z
N MET A 1 -12.26 -6.51 8.49
CA MET A 1 -11.57 -7.77 8.18
C MET A 1 -10.70 -8.26 9.34
N LYS A 2 -9.93 -7.36 9.97
CA LYS A 2 -9.01 -7.73 11.06
C LYS A 2 -9.75 -8.12 12.33
N ASP A 3 -9.29 -9.16 12.99
CA ASP A 3 -9.96 -9.74 14.16
C ASP A 3 -9.88 -8.85 15.41
N SER A 4 -8.85 -8.02 15.56
CA SER A 4 -8.80 -7.03 16.65
C SER A 4 -9.92 -5.98 16.59
N SER A 5 -10.49 -5.75 15.40
CA SER A 5 -11.49 -4.71 15.15
C SER A 5 -12.87 -5.25 14.79
N ASN A 6 -12.96 -6.54 14.46
CA ASN A 6 -14.20 -7.20 14.08
C ASN A 6 -14.62 -8.19 15.18
N ASP A 7 -15.50 -7.76 16.07
CA ASP A 7 -16.09 -8.54 17.16
C ASP A 7 -17.51 -9.06 16.85
N ARG A 8 -17.92 -9.01 15.57
CA ARG A 8 -19.25 -9.48 15.13
C ARG A 8 -19.40 -10.97 15.32
N THR A 9 -20.63 -11.39 15.65
CA THR A 9 -21.00 -12.79 15.89
C THR A 9 -21.93 -13.37 14.81
N ASP A 10 -22.23 -12.57 13.79
CA ASP A 10 -23.04 -12.97 12.64
C ASP A 10 -22.18 -13.44 11.45
N GLU A 11 -22.78 -13.55 10.28
CA GLU A 11 -22.12 -13.99 9.05
C GLU A 11 -21.02 -13.06 8.53
N TYR A 12 -20.79 -11.91 9.17
CA TYR A 12 -19.71 -10.94 8.87
C TYR A 12 -18.61 -10.94 9.94
N GLY A 13 -18.63 -11.87 10.90
CA GLY A 13 -17.64 -11.97 11.97
C GLY A 13 -17.22 -13.39 12.30
N GLY A 14 -16.28 -13.55 13.22
CA GLY A 14 -15.74 -14.83 13.65
C GLY A 14 -14.69 -15.38 12.68
N SER A 15 -15.06 -16.28 11.78
CA SER A 15 -14.11 -16.91 10.86
C SER A 15 -13.47 -15.91 9.89
N LEU A 16 -12.32 -16.26 9.32
CA LEU A 16 -11.61 -15.43 8.35
C LEU A 16 -12.51 -15.10 7.14
N GLU A 17 -13.23 -16.09 6.62
CA GLU A 17 -14.16 -15.94 5.51
C GLU A 17 -15.26 -14.93 5.82
N ASN A 18 -15.85 -15.06 7.00
CA ASN A 18 -16.91 -14.15 7.44
C ASN A 18 -16.39 -12.72 7.64
N ARG A 19 -15.22 -12.56 8.28
CA ARG A 19 -14.61 -11.24 8.46
C ARG A 19 -14.26 -10.55 7.13
N CYS A 20 -13.95 -11.31 6.11
CA CYS A 20 -13.65 -10.80 4.76
C CYS A 20 -14.90 -10.66 3.87
N ARG A 21 -16.04 -11.25 4.24
CA ARG A 21 -17.26 -11.31 3.40
C ARG A 21 -17.66 -9.95 2.85
N PHE A 22 -17.80 -8.95 3.69
CA PHE A 22 -18.21 -7.61 3.25
C PHE A 22 -17.25 -7.02 2.22
N ALA A 23 -15.93 -7.16 2.42
CA ALA A 23 -14.94 -6.67 1.46
C ALA A 23 -15.06 -7.39 0.10
N VAL A 24 -15.30 -8.71 0.13
CA VAL A 24 -15.50 -9.51 -1.10
C VAL A 24 -16.79 -9.08 -1.81
N GLU A 25 -17.89 -8.92 -1.11
CA GLU A 25 -19.16 -8.45 -1.67
C GLU A 25 -19.04 -7.08 -2.33
N VAL A 26 -18.29 -6.15 -1.72
CA VAL A 26 -18.00 -4.83 -2.32
C VAL A 26 -17.19 -4.99 -3.60
N ILE A 27 -16.15 -5.82 -3.59
CA ILE A 27 -15.33 -6.09 -4.78
C ILE A 27 -16.19 -6.68 -5.89
N ASP A 28 -17.00 -7.70 -5.59
CA ASP A 28 -17.90 -8.34 -6.54
C ASP A 28 -18.89 -7.36 -7.17
N ALA A 29 -19.46 -6.48 -6.35
CA ALA A 29 -20.40 -5.46 -6.81
C ALA A 29 -19.72 -4.44 -7.75
N VAL A 30 -18.56 -3.93 -7.36
CA VAL A 30 -17.81 -2.96 -8.17
C VAL A 30 -17.33 -3.59 -9.50
N VAL A 31 -16.77 -4.80 -9.43
CA VAL A 31 -16.31 -5.52 -10.63
C VAL A 31 -17.48 -5.77 -11.60
N ARG A 32 -18.66 -6.09 -11.10
CA ARG A 32 -19.86 -6.29 -11.93
C ARG A 32 -20.26 -5.03 -12.69
N GLU A 33 -20.10 -3.86 -12.05
CA GLU A 33 -20.52 -2.58 -12.64
C GLU A 33 -19.51 -2.01 -13.64
N VAL A 34 -18.19 -2.10 -13.31
CA VAL A 34 -17.18 -1.38 -14.12
C VAL A 34 -16.19 -2.29 -14.85
N GLY A 35 -16.20 -3.59 -14.58
CA GLY A 35 -15.26 -4.57 -15.11
C GLY A 35 -14.01 -4.72 -14.25
N ALA A 36 -13.48 -5.95 -14.15
CA ALA A 36 -12.33 -6.29 -13.31
C ALA A 36 -11.04 -5.53 -13.71
N ASP A 37 -10.88 -5.26 -14.99
CA ASP A 37 -9.77 -4.53 -15.60
C ASP A 37 -9.68 -3.04 -15.20
N ARG A 38 -10.69 -2.55 -14.49
CA ARG A 38 -10.76 -1.17 -13.96
C ARG A 38 -10.80 -1.11 -12.45
N VAL A 39 -10.64 -2.25 -11.77
CA VAL A 39 -10.72 -2.32 -10.30
C VAL A 39 -9.38 -2.74 -9.73
N GLY A 40 -8.85 -1.92 -8.84
CA GLY A 40 -7.72 -2.25 -8.00
C GLY A 40 -8.06 -2.11 -6.53
N ILE A 41 -7.31 -2.78 -5.67
CA ILE A 41 -7.51 -2.70 -4.22
C ILE A 41 -6.19 -2.45 -3.50
N ARG A 42 -6.26 -1.69 -2.39
CA ARG A 42 -5.14 -1.53 -1.48
C ARG A 42 -5.43 -2.19 -0.15
N LEU A 43 -4.54 -3.09 0.27
CA LEU A 43 -4.62 -3.86 1.50
C LEU A 43 -3.40 -3.61 2.40
N SER A 44 -3.61 -3.65 3.71
CA SER A 44 -2.55 -3.47 4.69
C SER A 44 -2.65 -4.54 5.78
N PRO A 45 -2.42 -5.83 5.45
CA PRO A 45 -2.63 -6.92 6.41
C PRO A 45 -1.76 -6.78 7.66
N PHE A 46 -0.52 -6.33 7.50
CA PHE A 46 0.48 -6.24 8.57
C PHE A 46 0.42 -4.97 9.43
N VAL A 47 -0.34 -3.97 9.01
CA VAL A 47 -0.44 -2.71 9.76
C VAL A 47 -1.20 -2.93 11.07
N ASP A 48 -0.66 -2.43 12.18
CA ASP A 48 -1.17 -2.63 13.53
C ASP A 48 -1.43 -1.33 14.31
N TYR A 49 -1.25 -0.17 13.67
CA TYR A 49 -1.50 1.10 14.34
C TYR A 49 -3.00 1.36 14.57
N MET A 50 -3.35 2.18 15.57
CA MET A 50 -4.72 2.45 16.01
C MET A 50 -5.46 1.16 16.44
N ASP A 51 -4.74 0.23 17.09
CA ASP A 51 -5.26 -1.04 17.59
C ASP A 51 -5.92 -1.93 16.51
N CYS A 52 -5.57 -1.69 15.25
CA CYS A 52 -6.11 -2.41 14.10
C CYS A 52 -5.12 -3.46 13.59
N TYR A 53 -4.97 -4.56 14.31
CA TYR A 53 -4.10 -5.69 13.94
C TYR A 53 -4.92 -6.95 13.62
N ASP A 54 -4.29 -7.95 13.04
CA ASP A 54 -4.85 -9.29 12.84
C ASP A 54 -3.93 -10.33 13.48
N SER A 55 -4.51 -11.36 14.09
CA SER A 55 -3.75 -12.43 14.72
C SER A 55 -2.99 -13.29 13.71
N ASP A 56 -3.49 -13.38 12.45
CA ASP A 56 -2.81 -14.01 11.34
C ASP A 56 -2.90 -13.16 10.06
N PRO A 57 -2.07 -12.10 9.95
CA PRO A 57 -2.09 -11.21 8.81
C PRO A 57 -1.68 -11.88 7.49
N HIS A 58 -0.96 -13.03 7.57
CA HIS A 58 -0.63 -13.83 6.38
C HIS A 58 -1.84 -14.56 5.83
N ALA A 59 -2.61 -15.23 6.69
CA ALA A 59 -3.84 -15.89 6.30
C ALA A 59 -4.85 -14.87 5.73
N LEU A 60 -4.99 -13.71 6.38
CA LEU A 60 -5.85 -12.62 5.92
C LEU A 60 -5.44 -12.14 4.52
N GLY A 61 -4.17 -11.82 4.31
CA GLY A 61 -3.67 -11.36 3.01
C GLY A 61 -3.79 -12.41 1.92
N ALA A 62 -3.45 -13.68 2.23
CA ALA A 62 -3.54 -14.79 1.29
C ALA A 62 -4.99 -15.07 0.87
N TYR A 63 -5.92 -15.07 1.83
CA TYR A 63 -7.34 -15.24 1.54
C TYR A 63 -7.86 -14.14 0.60
N MET A 64 -7.55 -12.88 0.88
CA MET A 64 -7.97 -11.78 0.02
C MET A 64 -7.39 -11.91 -1.40
N VAL A 65 -6.11 -12.24 -1.54
CA VAL A 65 -5.50 -12.49 -2.88
C VAL A 65 -6.22 -13.60 -3.63
N GLN A 66 -6.59 -14.70 -2.96
CA GLN A 66 -7.37 -15.77 -3.56
C GLN A 66 -8.75 -15.31 -4.05
N GLN A 67 -9.42 -14.43 -3.28
CA GLN A 67 -10.70 -13.87 -3.72
C GLN A 67 -10.52 -12.96 -4.96
N LEU A 68 -9.50 -12.10 -4.97
CA LEU A 68 -9.20 -11.25 -6.12
C LEU A 68 -8.93 -12.04 -7.39
N ASN A 69 -8.23 -13.16 -7.30
CA ASN A 69 -7.92 -14.04 -8.44
C ASN A 69 -9.16 -14.69 -9.09
N LYS A 70 -10.32 -14.70 -8.42
CA LYS A 70 -11.57 -15.15 -9.01
C LYS A 70 -12.09 -14.22 -10.12
N HIS A 71 -11.64 -12.97 -10.12
CA HIS A 71 -11.94 -11.97 -11.12
C HIS A 71 -10.83 -11.93 -12.17
N GLN A 72 -11.05 -12.58 -13.30
CA GLN A 72 -10.08 -12.58 -14.39
C GLN A 72 -9.79 -11.15 -14.86
N GLY A 73 -8.50 -10.79 -14.92
CA GLY A 73 -8.08 -9.46 -15.34
C GLY A 73 -8.20 -8.37 -14.29
N PHE A 74 -8.35 -8.72 -13.00
CA PHE A 74 -8.34 -7.74 -11.91
C PHE A 74 -7.09 -6.85 -11.99
N LEU A 75 -7.29 -5.52 -12.02
CA LEU A 75 -6.27 -4.57 -12.46
C LEU A 75 -5.01 -4.62 -11.61
N TYR A 76 -5.13 -4.45 -10.30
CA TYR A 76 -3.98 -4.57 -9.39
C TYR A 76 -4.36 -4.89 -7.94
N CYS A 77 -3.41 -5.52 -7.27
CA CYS A 77 -3.39 -5.60 -5.81
C CYS A 77 -2.22 -4.76 -5.28
N HIS A 78 -2.52 -3.75 -4.47
CA HIS A 78 -1.54 -2.90 -3.81
C HIS A 78 -1.45 -3.30 -2.34
N MET A 79 -0.25 -3.64 -1.85
CA MET A 79 -0.05 -4.02 -0.45
C MET A 79 1.03 -3.19 0.24
N VAL A 80 0.84 -3.03 1.55
CA VAL A 80 1.76 -2.27 2.41
C VAL A 80 2.67 -3.23 3.16
N GLU A 81 3.98 -2.98 3.06
CA GLU A 81 5.02 -3.72 3.77
C GLU A 81 4.82 -3.69 5.29
N PRO A 82 5.19 -4.77 6.00
CA PRO A 82 5.09 -4.85 7.45
C PRO A 82 5.93 -3.79 8.18
N ARG A 83 7.00 -3.29 7.55
CA ARG A 83 7.90 -2.27 8.11
C ARG A 83 7.26 -0.90 8.36
N MET A 84 6.01 -0.69 7.92
CA MET A 84 5.24 0.52 8.22
C MET A 84 4.62 0.54 9.62
N ALA A 85 4.61 -0.58 10.32
CA ALA A 85 4.08 -0.70 11.68
C ALA A 85 4.91 0.02 12.76
N ILE A 86 5.95 0.83 12.41
CA ILE A 86 6.93 1.26 13.38
C ILE A 86 7.09 2.76 13.45
N VAL A 87 6.94 3.26 14.68
CA VAL A 87 7.19 4.65 15.06
C VAL A 87 8.69 4.90 15.34
N ASP A 88 9.44 3.92 15.85
CA ASP A 88 10.78 4.11 16.41
C ASP A 88 11.91 3.33 15.72
N GLY A 89 11.78 3.00 14.48
CA GLY A 89 12.82 2.31 13.74
C GLY A 89 12.31 1.17 12.86
N ARG A 90 13.10 0.75 11.88
CA ARG A 90 12.76 -0.37 11.01
C ARG A 90 12.80 -1.68 11.79
N ARG A 91 11.67 -2.29 12.10
CA ARG A 91 11.63 -3.69 12.49
C ARG A 91 11.97 -4.53 11.26
N GLN A 92 13.00 -5.36 11.35
CA GLN A 92 13.12 -6.48 10.41
C GLN A 92 12.01 -7.47 10.76
N ILE A 93 10.91 -7.43 10.03
CA ILE A 93 9.87 -8.43 10.09
C ILE A 93 10.29 -9.51 9.09
N PRO A 94 10.41 -10.77 9.51
CA PRO A 94 10.93 -11.84 8.67
C PRO A 94 10.01 -12.20 7.50
N HIS A 95 8.88 -11.53 7.37
CA HIS A 95 7.88 -11.77 6.35
C HIS A 95 7.67 -10.49 5.54
N GLY A 96 7.62 -10.64 4.24
CA GLY A 96 7.36 -9.57 3.29
C GLY A 96 6.17 -9.90 2.39
N LEU A 97 6.00 -9.11 1.35
CA LEU A 97 4.89 -9.25 0.42
C LEU A 97 5.09 -10.35 -0.64
N LEU A 98 6.28 -10.97 -0.74
CA LEU A 98 6.60 -11.94 -1.79
C LEU A 98 5.61 -13.11 -1.91
N PRO A 99 5.10 -13.71 -0.81
CA PRO A 99 4.09 -14.77 -0.92
C PRO A 99 2.80 -14.30 -1.62
N PHE A 100 2.36 -13.07 -1.34
CA PHE A 100 1.18 -12.50 -1.98
C PHE A 100 1.42 -12.17 -3.45
N ARG A 101 2.60 -11.59 -3.78
CA ARG A 101 3.02 -11.35 -5.17
C ARG A 101 3.01 -12.64 -5.99
N LYS A 102 3.55 -13.72 -5.44
CA LYS A 102 3.60 -15.02 -6.12
C LYS A 102 2.24 -15.67 -6.32
N SER A 103 1.28 -15.34 -5.45
CA SER A 103 -0.08 -15.90 -5.49
C SER A 103 -1.04 -15.07 -6.31
N PHE A 104 -0.75 -13.79 -6.57
CA PHE A 104 -1.63 -12.92 -7.33
C PHE A 104 -1.35 -12.98 -8.82
N ASN A 105 -2.41 -13.07 -9.63
CA ASN A 105 -2.30 -13.25 -11.08
C ASN A 105 -2.19 -11.94 -11.88
N GLY A 106 -2.39 -10.78 -11.23
CA GLY A 106 -2.37 -9.45 -11.86
C GLY A 106 -1.16 -8.61 -11.47
N THR A 107 -1.26 -7.31 -11.72
CA THR A 107 -0.23 -6.34 -11.34
C THR A 107 -0.17 -6.16 -9.83
N PHE A 108 1.01 -6.35 -9.25
CA PHE A 108 1.24 -6.23 -7.81
C PHE A 108 2.03 -4.97 -7.49
N ILE A 109 1.48 -4.12 -6.63
CA ILE A 109 2.10 -2.86 -6.21
C ILE A 109 2.54 -2.98 -4.76
N ALA A 110 3.81 -2.73 -4.47
CA ALA A 110 4.33 -2.67 -3.11
C ALA A 110 4.47 -1.23 -2.63
N ALA A 111 4.15 -0.98 -1.36
CA ALA A 111 4.42 0.29 -0.68
C ALA A 111 4.99 0.03 0.70
N GLY A 112 5.67 1.00 1.30
CA GLY A 112 6.15 0.85 2.67
C GLY A 112 7.50 1.48 2.95
N GLY A 113 7.72 2.71 2.49
CA GLY A 113 8.93 3.48 2.80
C GLY A 113 10.15 3.05 2.00
N TYR A 114 9.93 2.64 0.79
CA TYR A 114 10.99 2.42 -0.20
C TYR A 114 11.70 3.73 -0.54
N ASP A 115 13.02 3.66 -0.73
CA ASP A 115 13.78 4.64 -1.48
C ASP A 115 13.90 4.20 -2.96
N ARG A 116 14.59 5.01 -3.78
CA ARG A 116 14.79 4.72 -5.20
C ARG A 116 15.52 3.40 -5.42
N GLU A 117 16.60 3.17 -4.67
CA GLU A 117 17.45 1.99 -4.86
C GLU A 117 16.73 0.71 -4.46
N GLU A 118 16.06 0.72 -3.31
CA GLU A 118 15.22 -0.40 -2.87
C GLU A 118 14.09 -0.66 -3.88
N GLY A 119 13.41 0.39 -4.34
CA GLY A 119 12.34 0.28 -5.34
C GLY A 119 12.82 -0.36 -6.64
N ASN A 120 13.96 0.08 -7.15
CA ASN A 120 14.57 -0.52 -8.34
C ASN A 120 14.90 -2.01 -8.13
N LYS A 121 15.45 -2.37 -6.97
CA LYS A 121 15.79 -3.76 -6.64
C LYS A 121 14.57 -4.67 -6.57
N VAL A 122 13.48 -4.23 -5.93
CA VAL A 122 12.28 -5.07 -5.78
C VAL A 122 11.56 -5.28 -7.11
N VAL A 123 11.57 -4.29 -8.01
CA VAL A 123 11.03 -4.45 -9.37
C VAL A 123 11.93 -5.37 -10.19
N ALA A 124 13.24 -5.13 -10.20
CA ALA A 124 14.19 -5.95 -10.95
C ALA A 124 14.18 -7.42 -10.54
N ASN A 125 13.95 -7.71 -9.26
CA ASN A 125 13.90 -9.07 -8.72
C ASN A 125 12.50 -9.73 -8.80
N GLY A 126 11.51 -9.07 -9.40
CA GLY A 126 10.15 -9.59 -9.52
C GLY A 126 9.40 -9.71 -8.18
N TYR A 127 9.85 -8.99 -7.15
CA TYR A 127 9.17 -8.93 -5.87
C TYR A 127 7.87 -8.12 -5.94
N ALA A 128 7.84 -7.09 -6.77
CA ALA A 128 6.67 -6.31 -7.13
C ALA A 128 6.78 -5.88 -8.61
N ASP A 129 5.66 -5.57 -9.24
CA ASP A 129 5.66 -5.01 -10.59
C ASP A 129 5.83 -3.48 -10.54
N LEU A 130 5.30 -2.85 -9.50
CA LEU A 130 5.37 -1.41 -9.26
C LEU A 130 5.64 -1.10 -7.78
N VAL A 131 6.20 0.07 -7.51
CA VAL A 131 6.38 0.59 -6.16
C VAL A 131 5.63 1.91 -6.01
N ALA A 132 4.85 2.04 -4.94
CA ALA A 132 4.14 3.27 -4.60
C ALA A 132 4.93 4.08 -3.56
N TYR A 133 5.17 5.35 -3.89
CA TYR A 133 5.85 6.32 -3.05
C TYR A 133 4.83 7.36 -2.53
N GLY A 134 4.57 7.37 -1.22
CA GLY A 134 3.68 8.37 -0.60
C GLY A 134 4.46 9.59 -0.13
N ARG A 135 5.17 9.46 0.99
CA ARG A 135 5.87 10.58 1.67
C ARG A 135 6.90 11.27 0.79
N LEU A 136 7.66 10.50 0.01
CA LEU A 136 8.64 11.07 -0.90
C LEU A 136 7.96 11.85 -2.03
N PHE A 137 6.82 11.36 -2.52
CA PHE A 137 6.08 12.04 -3.58
C PHE A 137 5.39 13.31 -3.06
N LEU A 138 4.91 13.30 -1.82
CA LEU A 138 4.34 14.49 -1.20
C LEU A 138 5.35 15.65 -1.17
N ALA A 139 6.59 15.37 -0.76
CA ALA A 139 7.64 16.40 -0.65
C ALA A 139 8.36 16.69 -1.98
N ASN A 140 8.16 15.90 -3.00
CA ASN A 140 8.81 16.05 -4.30
C ASN A 140 7.76 15.90 -5.41
N PRO A 141 7.09 16.99 -5.80
CA PRO A 141 6.04 16.94 -6.83
C PRO A 141 6.57 16.44 -8.18
N ASP A 142 7.86 16.56 -8.41
CA ASP A 142 8.61 16.07 -9.57
C ASP A 142 9.42 14.80 -9.28
N LEU A 143 9.01 13.96 -8.32
CA LEU A 143 9.74 12.77 -7.88
C LEU A 143 10.20 11.85 -9.04
N PRO A 144 9.37 11.56 -10.07
CA PRO A 144 9.84 10.74 -11.19
C PRO A 144 11.05 11.34 -11.90
N LYS A 145 11.07 12.68 -12.12
CA LYS A 145 12.19 13.39 -12.72
C LYS A 145 13.44 13.32 -11.85
N ARG A 146 13.28 13.56 -10.54
CA ARG A 146 14.40 13.46 -9.59
C ARG A 146 14.96 12.04 -9.56
N PHE A 147 14.12 11.02 -9.60
CA PHE A 147 14.56 9.63 -9.69
C PHE A 147 15.28 9.34 -11.00
N GLU A 148 14.78 9.82 -12.14
CA GLU A 148 15.40 9.62 -13.44
C GLU A 148 16.84 10.10 -13.47
N ILE A 149 17.08 11.34 -13.04
CA ILE A 149 18.40 11.98 -13.13
C ILE A 149 19.26 11.83 -11.87
N GLY A 150 18.77 11.15 -10.83
CA GLY A 150 19.48 10.98 -9.56
C GLY A 150 19.62 12.27 -8.75
N ALA A 151 18.68 13.21 -8.88
CA ALA A 151 18.71 14.47 -8.17
C ALA A 151 18.43 14.32 -6.67
N PRO A 152 18.87 15.28 -5.83
CA PRO A 152 18.53 15.30 -4.41
C PRO A 152 17.02 15.45 -4.18
N LEU A 153 16.54 14.87 -3.08
CA LEU A 153 15.13 14.92 -2.71
C LEU A 153 14.91 15.97 -1.61
N ASN A 154 13.76 16.64 -1.67
CA ASN A 154 13.26 17.43 -0.54
C ASN A 154 12.91 16.49 0.62
N ASN A 155 13.18 16.94 1.84
CA ASN A 155 12.76 16.24 3.04
C ASN A 155 11.29 16.55 3.33
N TYR A 156 10.51 15.51 3.66
CA TYR A 156 9.12 15.71 4.11
C TYR A 156 9.09 16.10 5.59
N ASP A 157 8.17 16.98 5.94
CA ASP A 157 7.85 17.30 7.33
C ASP A 157 6.63 16.50 7.80
N ARG A 158 6.84 15.59 8.77
CA ARG A 158 5.76 14.74 9.30
C ARG A 158 4.72 15.52 10.11
N THR A 159 5.09 16.68 10.65
CA THR A 159 4.16 17.50 11.44
C THR A 159 3.06 18.14 10.61
N THR A 160 3.29 18.26 9.30
CA THR A 160 2.34 18.82 8.34
C THR A 160 1.48 17.80 7.60
N PHE A 161 1.66 16.47 7.83
CA PHE A 161 0.99 15.43 7.04
C PHE A 161 -0.54 15.49 7.09
N TYR A 162 -1.12 15.98 8.16
CA TYR A 162 -2.57 16.06 8.34
C TYR A 162 -2.99 17.45 8.84
N THR A 163 -2.24 18.49 8.45
CA THR A 163 -2.59 19.86 8.77
C THR A 163 -3.92 20.26 8.11
N GLN A 164 -4.63 21.21 8.75
CA GLN A 164 -5.85 21.81 8.17
C GLN A 164 -5.54 22.88 7.12
N ASP A 165 -4.29 23.35 7.05
CA ASP A 165 -3.86 24.30 6.01
C ASP A 165 -3.82 23.59 4.65
N PRO A 166 -4.47 24.14 3.62
CA PRO A 166 -4.52 23.51 2.31
C PRO A 166 -3.21 23.65 1.49
N VAL A 167 -2.26 24.45 1.95
CA VAL A 167 -0.99 24.75 1.26
C VAL A 167 0.19 24.11 1.98
N VAL A 168 0.33 24.39 3.28
CA VAL A 168 1.50 24.00 4.07
C VAL A 168 1.66 22.47 4.12
N GLY A 169 2.77 21.99 3.60
CA GLY A 169 3.10 20.57 3.53
C GLY A 169 2.39 19.80 2.41
N TYR A 170 1.63 20.47 1.54
CA TYR A 170 0.94 19.84 0.41
C TYR A 170 1.34 20.39 -0.96
N THR A 171 1.38 21.73 -1.11
CA THR A 171 1.62 22.37 -2.40
C THR A 171 2.78 23.36 -2.38
N ASP A 172 3.46 23.51 -1.25
CA ASP A 172 4.55 24.46 -1.01
C ASP A 172 5.96 23.82 -1.13
N TYR A 173 6.05 22.53 -1.44
CA TYR A 173 7.34 21.90 -1.70
C TYR A 173 7.91 22.33 -3.08
N PRO A 174 9.20 22.74 -3.14
CA PRO A 174 9.79 23.25 -4.36
C PRO A 174 10.02 22.14 -5.40
N PHE A 175 9.85 22.51 -6.67
CA PHE A 175 10.36 21.72 -7.79
C PHE A 175 11.88 21.80 -7.87
N LEU A 176 12.49 20.88 -8.61
CA LEU A 176 13.95 20.84 -8.78
C LEU A 176 14.51 22.11 -9.43
N ASP A 177 13.80 22.66 -10.41
CA ASP A 177 14.23 23.84 -11.17
C ASP A 177 14.12 25.13 -10.34
N ASP A 178 13.23 25.19 -9.37
CA ASP A 178 13.08 26.33 -8.46
C ASP A 178 14.24 26.42 -7.45
N ALA A 179 14.88 25.30 -7.13
CA ALA A 179 16.01 25.24 -6.19
C ALA A 179 17.33 25.81 -6.76
N ASN A 180 17.40 26.10 -8.08
CA ASN A 180 18.59 26.67 -8.76
C ASN A 180 18.48 28.17 -9.00
N THR A 181 17.48 28.85 -8.46
CA THR A 181 17.21 30.28 -8.69
C THR A 181 17.58 31.18 -7.51
N GLU A 182 18.32 30.69 -6.50
CA GLU A 182 18.90 31.48 -5.41
C GLU A 182 20.43 31.64 -5.56
#